data_7575b40befe426e067940097a5a52f7d
#
_entry.id   7575b40befe426e067940097a5a52f7d
#
_cell.length_a   1.000
_cell.length_b   1.000
_cell.length_c   1.000
_cell.angle_alpha   90.00
_cell.angle_beta   90.00
_cell.angle_gamma   90.00
#
_symmetry.space_group_name_H-M   'P 1'
#
loop_
_entity.id
_entity.type
_entity.pdbx_description
1 polymer ?
#
loop_
_entity_poly.entity_id
_entity_poly.type
_entity_poly.pdbx_seq_one_letter_code
_entity_poly.pdbx_strand_id
1 'polypeptide(L)'
;MGSPTPLESGRRGEKIRGDVWMSFEPGEQSLELNLQSKLETLFGDSTRQLLLELCQGAGLKTGCLMVEDSGAYPFVLRARLESLLRLVLEDPRLELPVECNVTGKDALNTNPVPDRPRRSRLYLPGNEPKYMLHAAIHGPDGLILDLEDSVAPSAKHDACSLVRHALWSLDFESCERMVRINQGKDGIKDLASLGNAPFELVLIPKVETAEEVVAVAEAAPEKLLMPILESAAGVQNAPSIAAAHESVVALTLGLEDLTADLGVVKTPKGMETLFARSFVVQAAKAQGLQAIDSVYGDVADETGLRASVQEAKAIGFEGKGCVHPRQIRIVHEEFAPSEKELEKARKIVAAFEEAEAQGLGVVSLGSKMIDPPVVKRALNLVRQAEKNS
;
A
#
# COMPACT_ATOMS: atom_id res chain seq x y z
N MET A 1 -0.37 0.28 -43.23
CA MET A 1 0.70 0.54 -42.28
C MET A 1 0.06 1.40 -41.22
N GLY A 2 -0.17 0.87 -39.98
CA GLY A 2 -0.69 1.67 -38.88
C GLY A 2 0.35 2.72 -38.51
N SER A 3 -0.10 3.93 -38.22
CA SER A 3 0.78 4.97 -37.65
C SER A 3 1.47 4.41 -36.42
N PRO A 4 2.78 4.61 -36.24
CA PRO A 4 3.46 4.16 -35.03
C PRO A 4 2.73 4.76 -33.82
N THR A 5 2.51 3.94 -32.81
CA THR A 5 1.95 4.41 -31.53
C THR A 5 2.84 5.53 -31.02
N PRO A 6 2.30 6.71 -30.69
CA PRO A 6 3.13 7.81 -30.23
C PRO A 6 3.84 7.38 -28.94
N LEU A 7 5.15 7.66 -28.88
CA LEU A 7 5.94 7.47 -27.66
C LEU A 7 5.54 8.58 -26.69
N GLU A 8 4.72 8.25 -25.70
CA GLU A 8 4.19 9.22 -24.74
C GLU A 8 4.14 8.68 -23.32
N SER A 9 4.15 9.57 -22.35
CA SER A 9 4.04 9.30 -20.92
C SER A 9 3.26 10.41 -20.23
N GLY A 10 2.56 10.07 -19.17
CA GLY A 10 1.82 11.00 -18.34
C GLY A 10 0.45 11.36 -18.91
N ARG A 11 -0.14 12.47 -18.40
CA ARG A 11 -1.52 12.83 -18.70
C ARG A 11 -1.65 14.31 -19.02
N ARG A 12 -2.54 14.62 -19.96
CA ARG A 12 -2.91 15.98 -20.37
C ARG A 12 -4.42 16.21 -20.33
N GLY A 13 -4.82 17.46 -20.34
CA GLY A 13 -6.22 17.92 -20.41
C GLY A 13 -6.56 18.96 -19.37
N GLU A 14 -7.70 19.64 -19.54
CA GLU A 14 -8.11 20.77 -18.73
C GLU A 14 -8.26 20.46 -17.22
N LYS A 15 -8.67 19.24 -16.89
CA LYS A 15 -8.91 18.80 -15.50
C LYS A 15 -7.66 18.21 -14.84
N ILE A 16 -6.57 18.05 -15.59
CA ILE A 16 -5.32 17.50 -15.02
C ILE A 16 -4.62 18.59 -14.21
N ARG A 17 -4.16 18.20 -13.01
CA ARG A 17 -3.39 19.04 -12.07
C ARG A 17 -2.28 18.23 -11.44
N GLY A 18 -1.12 18.85 -11.25
CA GLY A 18 0.03 18.23 -10.60
C GLY A 18 0.64 17.06 -11.40
N ASP A 19 0.38 17.00 -12.69
CA ASP A 19 0.92 16.00 -13.61
C ASP A 19 1.45 16.67 -14.87
N VAL A 20 2.20 15.94 -15.69
CA VAL A 20 2.77 16.39 -16.96
C VAL A 20 2.55 15.31 -18.02
N TRP A 21 2.27 15.74 -19.24
CA TRP A 21 2.29 14.87 -20.41
C TRP A 21 3.54 15.17 -21.24
N MET A 22 4.19 14.12 -21.69
CA MET A 22 5.38 14.20 -22.53
C MET A 22 5.22 13.26 -23.72
N SER A 23 5.67 13.71 -24.89
CA SER A 23 5.83 12.87 -26.07
C SER A 23 7.14 13.14 -26.77
N PHE A 24 7.64 12.16 -27.50
CA PHE A 24 8.90 12.25 -28.20
C PHE A 24 8.75 11.91 -29.68
N GLU A 25 9.30 12.78 -30.52
CA GLU A 25 9.42 12.58 -31.97
C GLU A 25 10.90 12.39 -32.33
N PRO A 26 11.28 11.20 -32.84
CA PRO A 26 12.65 10.97 -33.36
C PRO A 26 13.02 11.91 -34.46
N GLY A 27 14.27 12.39 -34.50
CA GLY A 27 14.79 13.28 -35.50
C GLY A 27 16.32 13.29 -35.54
N GLU A 28 16.90 13.82 -36.65
CA GLU A 28 18.35 13.90 -36.80
C GLU A 28 18.96 15.21 -36.26
N GLN A 29 18.10 16.20 -35.97
CA GLN A 29 18.55 17.48 -35.42
C GLN A 29 18.85 17.34 -33.93
N SER A 30 19.67 18.26 -33.39
CA SER A 30 19.93 18.33 -31.97
C SER A 30 18.63 18.38 -31.16
N LEU A 31 18.64 17.78 -29.97
CA LEU A 31 17.46 17.68 -29.13
C LEU A 31 16.83 19.06 -28.88
N GLU A 32 15.58 19.19 -29.29
CA GLU A 32 14.73 20.35 -29.05
C GLU A 32 13.68 20.01 -27.99
N LEU A 33 13.43 20.96 -27.07
CA LEU A 33 12.43 20.80 -26.02
C LEU A 33 11.37 21.91 -26.16
N ASN A 34 10.15 21.51 -26.43
CA ASN A 34 8.98 22.37 -26.53
C ASN A 34 8.12 22.26 -25.28
N LEU A 35 8.25 23.19 -24.33
CA LEU A 35 7.54 23.23 -23.07
C LEU A 35 6.34 24.18 -23.14
N GLN A 36 5.17 23.69 -22.76
CA GLN A 36 4.00 24.48 -22.41
C GLN A 36 3.66 24.22 -20.96
N SER A 37 3.85 25.20 -20.07
CA SER A 37 3.62 25.04 -18.65
C SER A 37 2.61 26.05 -18.13
N LYS A 38 1.69 25.59 -17.26
CA LYS A 38 0.81 26.48 -16.48
C LYS A 38 1.59 27.34 -15.48
N LEU A 39 2.82 26.98 -15.18
CA LEU A 39 3.72 27.66 -14.24
C LEU A 39 4.95 28.26 -14.96
N GLU A 40 4.84 28.53 -16.27
CA GLU A 40 5.94 29.01 -17.14
C GLU A 40 6.71 30.18 -16.53
N THR A 41 6.00 31.19 -16.01
CA THR A 41 6.61 32.42 -15.46
C THR A 41 7.44 32.16 -14.18
N LEU A 42 7.10 31.13 -13.41
CA LEU A 42 7.76 30.84 -12.14
C LEU A 42 8.84 29.76 -12.26
N PHE A 43 8.58 28.73 -13.03
CA PHE A 43 9.42 27.51 -13.07
C PHE A 43 9.80 27.07 -14.48
N GLY A 44 9.40 27.79 -15.55
CA GLY A 44 9.65 27.38 -16.94
C GLY A 44 11.11 27.11 -17.23
N ASP A 45 12.01 28.04 -16.87
CA ASP A 45 13.45 27.91 -17.11
C ASP A 45 14.06 26.73 -16.33
N SER A 46 13.70 26.58 -15.04
CA SER A 46 14.21 25.46 -14.21
C SER A 46 13.67 24.11 -14.69
N THR A 47 12.42 24.05 -15.17
CA THR A 47 11.85 22.84 -15.76
C THR A 47 12.55 22.46 -17.06
N ARG A 48 12.82 23.43 -17.95
CA ARG A 48 13.57 23.21 -19.19
C ARG A 48 14.96 22.65 -18.90
N GLN A 49 15.68 23.32 -18.01
CA GLN A 49 17.02 22.92 -17.62
C GLN A 49 17.04 21.49 -17.07
N LEU A 50 16.16 21.18 -16.11
CA LEU A 50 16.03 19.85 -15.52
C LEU A 50 15.80 18.76 -16.58
N LEU A 51 14.83 18.96 -17.48
CA LEU A 51 14.48 17.95 -18.48
C LEU A 51 15.61 17.76 -19.50
N LEU A 52 16.28 18.84 -19.94
CA LEU A 52 17.42 18.74 -20.86
C LEU A 52 18.63 18.03 -20.22
N GLU A 53 18.95 18.35 -18.96
CA GLU A 53 20.02 17.67 -18.23
C GLU A 53 19.76 16.16 -18.10
N LEU A 54 18.52 15.78 -17.78
CA LEU A 54 18.13 14.38 -17.63
C LEU A 54 18.17 13.64 -18.98
N CYS A 55 17.70 14.26 -20.06
CA CYS A 55 17.79 13.69 -21.41
C CYS A 55 19.22 13.47 -21.84
N GLN A 56 20.09 14.47 -21.62
CA GLN A 56 21.52 14.36 -21.94
C GLN A 56 22.22 13.28 -21.10
N GLY A 57 21.90 13.21 -19.79
CA GLY A 57 22.42 12.18 -18.91
C GLY A 57 22.01 10.76 -19.31
N ALA A 58 20.81 10.60 -19.87
CA ALA A 58 20.32 9.34 -20.44
C ALA A 58 20.84 9.04 -21.86
N GLY A 59 21.61 9.96 -22.46
CA GLY A 59 22.18 9.78 -23.80
C GLY A 59 21.27 10.20 -24.95
N LEU A 60 20.12 10.81 -24.70
CA LEU A 60 19.23 11.35 -25.75
C LEU A 60 19.78 12.67 -26.28
N LYS A 61 20.22 12.69 -27.55
CA LYS A 61 20.93 13.84 -28.14
C LYS A 61 20.19 14.50 -29.29
N THR A 62 19.26 13.79 -29.92
CA THR A 62 18.56 14.26 -31.13
C THR A 62 17.08 13.99 -31.04
N GLY A 63 16.25 14.77 -31.77
CA GLY A 63 14.79 14.65 -31.77
C GLY A 63 14.08 15.82 -31.12
N CYS A 64 12.77 15.70 -30.91
CA CYS A 64 11.92 16.71 -30.30
C CYS A 64 11.13 16.15 -29.12
N LEU A 65 11.30 16.75 -27.95
CA LEU A 65 10.54 16.44 -26.74
C LEU A 65 9.44 17.50 -26.56
N MET A 66 8.19 17.07 -26.65
CA MET A 66 7.01 17.89 -26.37
C MET A 66 6.58 17.70 -24.93
N VAL A 67 6.31 18.78 -24.21
CA VAL A 67 5.96 18.76 -22.78
C VAL A 67 4.78 19.69 -22.50
N GLU A 68 3.69 19.13 -21.98
CA GLU A 68 2.54 19.89 -21.46
C GLU A 68 2.47 19.74 -19.93
N ASP A 69 2.98 20.72 -19.22
CA ASP A 69 3.04 20.71 -17.74
C ASP A 69 1.81 21.35 -17.13
N SER A 70 1.10 20.60 -16.30
CA SER A 70 -0.07 21.04 -15.53
C SER A 70 0.26 21.30 -14.05
N GLY A 71 1.47 21.80 -13.77
CA GLY A 71 1.96 22.11 -12.43
C GLY A 71 2.53 20.89 -11.71
N ALA A 72 3.26 20.07 -12.43
CA ALA A 72 3.92 18.87 -11.91
C ALA A 72 5.05 19.24 -10.94
N TYR A 73 5.19 18.44 -9.88
CA TYR A 73 6.35 18.52 -8.98
C TYR A 73 7.58 17.90 -9.65
N PRO A 74 8.81 18.25 -9.23
CA PRO A 74 10.03 17.70 -9.84
C PRO A 74 10.09 16.19 -9.89
N PHE A 75 9.61 15.47 -8.87
CA PHE A 75 9.58 14.01 -8.90
C PHE A 75 8.64 13.45 -9.98
N VAL A 76 7.53 14.14 -10.28
CA VAL A 76 6.60 13.77 -11.35
C VAL A 76 7.24 13.98 -12.72
N LEU A 77 7.91 15.13 -12.92
CA LEU A 77 8.66 15.43 -14.15
C LEU A 77 9.69 14.33 -14.42
N ARG A 78 10.49 13.96 -13.42
CA ARG A 78 11.49 12.88 -13.51
C ARG A 78 10.87 11.54 -13.85
N ALA A 79 9.78 11.17 -13.14
CA ALA A 79 9.11 9.89 -13.31
C ALA A 79 8.51 9.74 -14.72
N ARG A 80 7.82 10.78 -15.21
CA ARG A 80 7.22 10.75 -16.55
C ARG A 80 8.27 10.74 -17.65
N LEU A 81 9.35 11.51 -17.47
CA LEU A 81 10.48 11.47 -18.40
C LEU A 81 11.16 10.10 -18.38
N GLU A 82 11.37 9.49 -17.23
CA GLU A 82 11.94 8.15 -17.12
C GLU A 82 11.11 7.12 -17.88
N SER A 83 9.80 7.13 -17.68
CA SER A 83 8.88 6.24 -18.40
C SER A 83 8.95 6.43 -19.91
N LEU A 84 8.99 7.68 -20.37
CA LEU A 84 9.13 7.99 -21.78
C LEU A 84 10.48 7.53 -22.34
N LEU A 85 11.58 7.81 -21.65
CA LEU A 85 12.94 7.45 -22.11
C LEU A 85 13.14 5.93 -22.15
N ARG A 86 12.52 5.16 -21.25
CA ARG A 86 12.52 3.69 -21.33
C ARG A 86 11.94 3.18 -22.65
N LEU A 87 10.90 3.85 -23.17
CA LEU A 87 10.30 3.52 -24.46
C LEU A 87 11.16 4.00 -25.63
N VAL A 88 11.66 5.24 -25.57
CA VAL A 88 12.44 5.89 -26.63
C VAL A 88 13.79 5.21 -26.86
N LEU A 89 14.45 4.82 -25.77
CA LEU A 89 15.80 4.20 -25.81
C LEU A 89 15.74 2.66 -25.78
N GLU A 90 14.52 2.10 -25.77
CA GLU A 90 14.29 0.65 -25.67
C GLU A 90 15.04 -0.01 -24.50
N ASP A 91 15.24 0.75 -23.41
CA ASP A 91 15.90 0.28 -22.20
C ASP A 91 14.93 0.24 -21.01
N PRO A 92 14.32 -0.90 -20.72
CA PRO A 92 13.37 -1.05 -19.62
C PRO A 92 14.02 -0.90 -18.22
N ARG A 93 15.37 -0.92 -18.15
CA ARG A 93 16.13 -0.77 -16.91
C ARG A 93 16.70 0.63 -16.70
N LEU A 94 16.42 1.55 -17.62
CA LEU A 94 16.84 2.94 -17.48
C LEU A 94 16.29 3.50 -16.16
N GLU A 95 17.16 4.08 -15.36
CA GLU A 95 16.81 4.80 -14.13
C GLU A 95 17.35 6.22 -14.20
N LEU A 96 16.45 7.21 -14.08
CA LEU A 96 16.86 8.58 -13.88
C LEU A 96 17.22 8.85 -12.42
N PRO A 97 18.14 9.80 -12.16
CA PRO A 97 18.47 10.21 -10.80
C PRO A 97 17.22 10.65 -10.05
N VAL A 98 17.02 10.08 -8.87
CA VAL A 98 15.93 10.46 -7.96
C VAL A 98 16.31 11.73 -7.19
N GLU A 99 15.33 12.52 -6.84
CA GLU A 99 15.50 13.66 -5.95
C GLU A 99 15.10 13.25 -4.53
N CYS A 100 16.03 13.32 -3.60
CA CYS A 100 15.75 13.02 -2.21
C CYS A 100 15.55 14.35 -1.46
N ASN A 101 14.30 14.73 -1.27
CA ASN A 101 13.92 15.96 -0.54
C ASN A 101 13.54 15.69 0.91
N VAL A 102 13.59 14.44 1.33
CA VAL A 102 13.18 14.04 2.67
C VAL A 102 14.32 14.34 3.65
N THR A 103 14.09 15.33 4.51
CA THR A 103 15.06 15.76 5.53
C THR A 103 14.77 15.08 6.86
N GLY A 104 15.58 14.07 7.20
CA GLY A 104 15.51 13.36 8.48
C GLY A 104 16.20 12.01 8.39
N LYS A 105 16.96 11.64 9.44
CA LYS A 105 17.68 10.36 9.44
C LYS A 105 16.76 9.13 9.37
N ASP A 106 15.50 9.29 9.78
CA ASP A 106 14.52 8.19 9.88
C ASP A 106 13.54 8.15 8.71
N ALA A 107 13.42 9.23 7.94
CA ALA A 107 12.42 9.32 6.87
C ALA A 107 12.69 8.37 5.68
N LEU A 108 13.95 7.96 5.48
CA LEU A 108 14.34 6.93 4.51
C LEU A 108 14.71 5.60 5.16
N ASN A 109 14.56 5.50 6.49
CA ASN A 109 14.82 4.25 7.18
C ASN A 109 13.71 3.24 6.81
N THR A 110 14.13 2.18 6.14
CA THR A 110 13.25 1.09 5.70
C THR A 110 13.44 -0.17 6.53
N ASN A 111 13.80 -0.03 7.81
CA ASN A 111 13.84 -1.20 8.69
C ASN A 111 12.42 -1.69 8.90
N PRO A 112 12.03 -2.81 8.29
CA PRO A 112 10.68 -3.31 8.41
C PRO A 112 10.38 -3.71 9.86
N VAL A 113 9.20 -3.33 10.37
CA VAL A 113 8.76 -3.68 11.71
C VAL A 113 7.61 -4.68 11.61
N PRO A 114 7.82 -5.98 11.83
CA PRO A 114 6.79 -7.00 11.68
C PRO A 114 5.55 -6.75 12.52
N ASP A 115 5.72 -6.35 13.78
CA ASP A 115 4.65 -6.21 14.79
C ASP A 115 4.01 -4.82 14.87
N ARG A 116 4.20 -3.96 13.85
CA ARG A 116 3.57 -2.64 13.90
C ARG A 116 2.04 -2.74 13.70
N PRO A 117 1.26 -1.82 14.26
CA PRO A 117 -0.17 -1.73 13.99
C PRO A 117 -0.45 -1.47 12.50
N ARG A 118 -1.46 -2.15 11.94
CA ARG A 118 -1.93 -1.98 10.55
C ARG A 118 -3.45 -1.86 10.51
N ARG A 119 -4.03 -1.04 11.42
CA ARG A 119 -5.48 -0.84 11.54
C ARG A 119 -6.08 -0.28 10.27
N SER A 120 -5.44 0.75 9.70
CA SER A 120 -5.88 1.36 8.44
C SER A 120 -4.75 1.35 7.41
N ARG A 121 -5.11 0.97 6.19
CA ARG A 121 -4.19 0.98 5.03
C ARG A 121 -4.89 1.70 3.89
N LEU A 122 -4.41 2.90 3.54
CA LEU A 122 -5.00 3.73 2.50
C LEU A 122 -4.43 3.37 1.12
N TYR A 123 -5.30 2.96 0.21
CA TYR A 123 -4.95 2.70 -1.19
C TYR A 123 -4.82 4.01 -1.96
N LEU A 124 -3.73 4.15 -2.70
CA LEU A 124 -3.41 5.28 -3.55
C LEU A 124 -3.07 4.77 -4.96
N PRO A 125 -3.81 5.14 -6.00
CA PRO A 125 -3.46 4.77 -7.38
C PRO A 125 -2.05 5.23 -7.74
N GLY A 126 -1.20 4.29 -8.18
CA GLY A 126 0.22 4.53 -8.47
C GLY A 126 0.48 5.45 -9.66
N ASN A 127 -0.54 5.76 -10.47
CA ASN A 127 -0.46 6.69 -11.59
C ASN A 127 -1.03 8.08 -11.30
N GLU A 128 -1.42 8.38 -10.04
CA GLU A 128 -2.09 9.63 -9.63
C GLU A 128 -1.24 10.43 -8.64
N PRO A 129 -0.29 11.27 -9.08
CA PRO A 129 0.65 11.95 -8.18
C PRO A 129 -0.04 12.81 -7.13
N LYS A 130 -1.19 13.43 -7.46
CA LYS A 130 -1.95 14.31 -6.55
C LYS A 130 -2.41 13.61 -5.27
N TYR A 131 -2.65 12.30 -5.30
CA TYR A 131 -3.09 11.53 -4.12
C TYR A 131 -1.93 11.15 -3.22
N MET A 132 -0.69 11.12 -3.74
CA MET A 132 0.49 10.78 -2.97
C MET A 132 1.01 11.95 -2.13
N LEU A 133 0.91 13.19 -2.66
CA LEU A 133 1.53 14.39 -2.11
C LEU A 133 1.22 14.67 -0.64
N HIS A 134 0.00 14.37 -0.19
CA HIS A 134 -0.44 14.70 1.16
C HIS A 134 -1.12 13.52 1.85
N ALA A 135 -0.85 12.30 1.41
CA ALA A 135 -1.54 11.13 1.92
C ALA A 135 -1.25 10.88 3.42
N ALA A 136 -0.02 11.12 3.86
CA ALA A 136 0.43 10.88 5.22
C ALA A 136 -0.28 11.78 6.25
N ILE A 137 -0.65 13.02 5.91
CA ILE A 137 -1.33 13.96 6.85
C ILE A 137 -2.68 13.43 7.38
N HIS A 138 -3.24 12.43 6.72
CA HIS A 138 -4.47 11.78 7.18
C HIS A 138 -4.22 10.72 8.26
N GLY A 139 -2.96 10.42 8.58
CA GLY A 139 -2.51 9.52 9.65
C GLY A 139 -2.94 8.06 9.51
N PRO A 140 -2.93 7.42 8.31
CA PRO A 140 -3.13 5.98 8.25
C PRO A 140 -1.92 5.25 8.83
N ASP A 141 -2.11 4.03 9.33
CA ASP A 141 -0.99 3.20 9.77
C ASP A 141 -0.11 2.77 8.58
N GLY A 142 -0.69 2.60 7.38
CA GLY A 142 0.02 2.31 6.14
C GLY A 142 -0.57 2.98 4.91
N LEU A 143 0.28 3.28 3.94
CA LEU A 143 -0.06 3.80 2.63
C LEU A 143 0.30 2.77 1.57
N ILE A 144 -0.67 2.37 0.74
CA ILE A 144 -0.49 1.42 -0.34
C ILE A 144 -0.39 2.18 -1.66
N LEU A 145 0.82 2.24 -2.23
CA LEU A 145 1.05 2.72 -3.58
C LEU A 145 0.72 1.57 -4.55
N ASP A 146 -0.39 1.70 -5.25
CA ASP A 146 -1.00 0.60 -5.99
C ASP A 146 -0.60 0.60 -7.46
N LEU A 147 0.03 -0.49 -7.93
CA LEU A 147 0.40 -0.71 -9.33
C LEU A 147 -0.59 -1.65 -10.06
N GLU A 148 -1.59 -2.19 -9.33
CA GLU A 148 -2.47 -3.25 -9.85
C GLU A 148 -3.81 -2.67 -10.33
N ASP A 149 -4.93 -3.02 -9.73
CA ASP A 149 -6.29 -2.79 -10.24
C ASP A 149 -6.68 -1.30 -10.37
N SER A 150 -6.14 -0.42 -9.53
CA SER A 150 -6.41 1.02 -9.63
C SER A 150 -5.71 1.71 -10.82
N VAL A 151 -4.83 1.00 -11.51
CA VAL A 151 -4.07 1.51 -12.65
C VAL A 151 -4.50 0.82 -13.94
N ALA A 152 -5.00 1.61 -14.90
CA ALA A 152 -5.38 1.08 -16.21
C ALA A 152 -4.18 0.40 -16.91
N PRO A 153 -4.38 -0.68 -17.69
CA PRO A 153 -3.29 -1.41 -18.35
C PRO A 153 -2.36 -0.50 -19.18
N SER A 154 -2.89 0.50 -19.85
CA SER A 154 -2.12 1.45 -20.64
C SER A 154 -1.24 2.41 -19.82
N ALA A 155 -1.51 2.56 -18.51
CA ALA A 155 -0.79 3.47 -17.63
C ALA A 155 0.17 2.74 -16.67
N LYS A 156 0.26 1.41 -16.72
CA LYS A 156 1.09 0.62 -15.78
C LYS A 156 2.58 0.93 -15.90
N HIS A 157 3.07 1.16 -17.12
CA HIS A 157 4.46 1.51 -17.34
C HIS A 157 4.85 2.86 -16.69
N ASP A 158 3.90 3.81 -16.67
CA ASP A 158 4.08 5.11 -16.02
C ASP A 158 3.99 5.05 -14.49
N ALA A 159 3.14 4.15 -13.99
CA ALA A 159 2.86 4.07 -12.56
C ALA A 159 4.08 3.61 -11.76
N CYS A 160 4.83 2.63 -12.24
CA CYS A 160 5.99 2.11 -11.52
C CYS A 160 7.09 3.17 -11.34
N SER A 161 7.43 3.90 -12.40
CA SER A 161 8.38 5.02 -12.30
C SER A 161 7.87 6.11 -11.36
N LEU A 162 6.57 6.44 -11.41
CA LEU A 162 5.99 7.43 -10.53
C LEU A 162 6.06 7.02 -9.05
N VAL A 163 5.71 5.76 -8.74
CA VAL A 163 5.81 5.21 -7.38
C VAL A 163 7.27 5.23 -6.90
N ARG A 164 8.23 4.80 -7.74
CA ARG A 164 9.66 4.83 -7.40
C ARG A 164 10.12 6.24 -7.04
N HIS A 165 9.83 7.23 -7.88
CA HIS A 165 10.22 8.61 -7.61
C HIS A 165 9.49 9.22 -6.41
N ALA A 166 8.22 8.90 -6.21
CA ALA A 166 7.46 9.35 -5.04
C ALA A 166 8.04 8.83 -3.73
N LEU A 167 8.40 7.54 -3.67
CA LEU A 167 9.02 6.92 -2.49
C LEU A 167 10.32 7.61 -2.07
N TRP A 168 11.11 8.09 -3.01
CA TRP A 168 12.35 8.82 -2.72
C TRP A 168 12.14 10.30 -2.37
N SER A 169 11.08 10.93 -2.88
CA SER A 169 10.93 12.39 -2.85
C SER A 169 9.94 12.89 -1.84
N LEU A 170 8.96 12.04 -1.42
CA LEU A 170 7.89 12.45 -0.52
C LEU A 170 8.13 11.95 0.90
N ASP A 171 7.77 12.80 1.86
CA ASP A 171 7.72 12.41 3.26
C ASP A 171 6.37 11.71 3.54
N PHE A 172 6.44 10.44 3.88
CA PHE A 172 5.28 9.64 4.30
C PHE A 172 5.15 9.58 5.82
N GLU A 173 5.87 10.44 6.54
CA GLU A 173 5.85 10.54 8.00
C GLU A 173 6.06 9.16 8.68
N SER A 174 5.21 8.81 9.63
CA SER A 174 5.26 7.52 10.34
C SER A 174 4.49 6.39 9.64
N CYS A 175 3.88 6.64 8.48
CA CYS A 175 3.12 5.62 7.75
C CYS A 175 4.04 4.53 7.20
N GLU A 176 3.61 3.27 7.29
CA GLU A 176 4.29 2.16 6.60
C GLU A 176 4.08 2.31 5.09
N ARG A 177 5.18 2.38 4.34
CA ARG A 177 5.15 2.48 2.87
C ARG A 177 4.99 1.09 2.29
N MET A 178 3.86 0.86 1.66
CA MET A 178 3.49 -0.40 1.07
C MET A 178 3.33 -0.24 -0.44
N VAL A 179 3.72 -1.24 -1.22
CA VAL A 179 3.47 -1.29 -2.66
C VAL A 179 2.65 -2.53 -2.99
N ARG A 180 1.50 -2.34 -3.64
CA ARG A 180 0.79 -3.46 -4.26
C ARG A 180 1.30 -3.63 -5.69
N ILE A 181 2.00 -4.73 -5.93
CA ILE A 181 2.57 -5.09 -7.22
C ILE A 181 1.52 -5.70 -8.15
N ASN A 182 1.82 -5.84 -9.44
CA ASN A 182 1.00 -6.60 -10.36
C ASN A 182 1.07 -8.10 -10.07
N GLN A 183 0.18 -8.89 -10.66
CA GLN A 183 0.14 -10.32 -10.47
C GLN A 183 1.29 -11.05 -11.19
N GLY A 184 1.82 -12.10 -10.57
CA GLY A 184 2.75 -13.05 -11.18
C GLY A 184 4.04 -12.40 -11.70
N LYS A 185 4.42 -12.72 -12.95
CA LYS A 185 5.67 -12.23 -13.55
C LYS A 185 5.75 -10.71 -13.69
N ASP A 186 4.62 -10.04 -13.86
CA ASP A 186 4.61 -8.59 -13.98
C ASP A 186 4.89 -7.93 -12.63
N GLY A 187 4.44 -8.52 -11.52
CA GLY A 187 4.81 -8.08 -10.17
C GLY A 187 6.32 -8.22 -9.90
N ILE A 188 6.96 -9.30 -10.38
CA ILE A 188 8.42 -9.43 -10.28
C ILE A 188 9.14 -8.36 -11.09
N LYS A 189 8.62 -7.96 -12.26
CA LYS A 189 9.15 -6.83 -13.03
C LYS A 189 8.96 -5.49 -12.31
N ASP A 190 7.82 -5.30 -11.64
CA ASP A 190 7.58 -4.12 -10.81
C ASP A 190 8.65 -3.99 -9.71
N LEU A 191 8.93 -5.08 -8.99
CA LEU A 191 9.97 -5.10 -7.96
C LEU A 191 11.34 -4.78 -8.52
N ALA A 192 11.70 -5.35 -9.67
CA ALA A 192 12.94 -5.03 -10.35
C ALA A 192 13.03 -3.55 -10.76
N SER A 193 11.91 -2.96 -11.20
CA SER A 193 11.84 -1.55 -11.61
C SER A 193 11.81 -0.58 -10.43
N LEU A 194 11.28 -0.99 -9.27
CA LEU A 194 11.33 -0.24 -8.01
C LEU A 194 12.74 -0.22 -7.43
N GLY A 195 13.53 -1.29 -7.67
CA GLY A 195 14.90 -1.41 -7.21
C GLY A 195 15.03 -1.23 -5.70
N ASN A 196 15.92 -0.32 -5.29
CA ASN A 196 16.18 0.00 -3.88
C ASN A 196 15.28 1.13 -3.33
N ALA A 197 14.12 1.41 -3.93
CA ALA A 197 13.21 2.42 -3.43
C ALA A 197 12.82 2.16 -1.96
N PRO A 198 12.70 3.24 -1.14
CA PRO A 198 12.49 3.12 0.29
C PRO A 198 11.02 2.81 0.64
N PHE A 199 10.65 1.53 0.65
CA PHE A 199 9.37 1.02 1.16
C PHE A 199 9.58 -0.23 2.01
N GLU A 200 8.62 -0.57 2.86
CA GLU A 200 8.75 -1.62 3.86
C GLU A 200 8.07 -2.93 3.47
N LEU A 201 6.93 -2.85 2.75
CA LEU A 201 6.06 -4.00 2.59
C LEU A 201 5.52 -4.13 1.16
N VAL A 202 5.50 -5.36 0.65
CA VAL A 202 4.88 -5.75 -0.62
C VAL A 202 3.52 -6.38 -0.36
N LEU A 203 2.46 -5.83 -0.97
CA LEU A 203 1.18 -6.52 -1.11
C LEU A 203 1.21 -7.34 -2.40
N ILE A 204 0.90 -8.63 -2.28
CA ILE A 204 0.89 -9.58 -3.38
C ILE A 204 -0.57 -9.88 -3.73
N PRO A 205 -1.09 -9.39 -4.88
CA PRO A 205 -2.48 -9.61 -5.25
C PRO A 205 -2.72 -11.04 -5.74
N LYS A 206 -3.96 -11.51 -5.61
CA LYS A 206 -4.50 -12.74 -6.22
C LYS A 206 -3.65 -13.99 -5.96
N VAL A 207 -3.15 -14.10 -4.72
CA VAL A 207 -2.31 -15.25 -4.32
C VAL A 207 -3.16 -16.50 -4.15
N GLU A 208 -2.77 -17.56 -4.83
CA GLU A 208 -3.41 -18.88 -4.75
C GLU A 208 -2.49 -19.97 -4.20
N THR A 209 -1.16 -19.80 -4.25
CA THR A 209 -0.19 -20.79 -3.81
C THR A 209 0.94 -20.22 -2.96
N ALA A 210 1.59 -21.09 -2.17
CA ALA A 210 2.76 -20.72 -1.36
C ALA A 210 3.96 -20.33 -2.25
N GLU A 211 4.11 -20.98 -3.40
CA GLU A 211 5.20 -20.77 -4.34
C GLU A 211 5.20 -19.34 -4.91
N GLU A 212 4.02 -18.74 -5.12
CA GLU A 212 3.89 -17.35 -5.55
C GLU A 212 4.45 -16.39 -4.50
N VAL A 213 4.22 -16.67 -3.22
CA VAL A 213 4.78 -15.88 -2.11
C VAL A 213 6.29 -16.01 -2.04
N VAL A 214 6.80 -17.25 -2.18
CA VAL A 214 8.25 -17.53 -2.18
C VAL A 214 8.95 -16.80 -3.32
N ALA A 215 8.37 -16.82 -4.53
CA ALA A 215 8.93 -16.11 -5.68
C ALA A 215 9.05 -14.58 -5.44
N VAL A 216 8.08 -13.97 -4.75
CA VAL A 216 8.15 -12.55 -4.37
C VAL A 216 9.17 -12.32 -3.25
N ALA A 217 9.26 -13.23 -2.27
CA ALA A 217 10.28 -13.15 -1.22
C ALA A 217 11.71 -13.18 -1.78
N GLU A 218 11.95 -14.04 -2.77
CA GLU A 218 13.24 -14.12 -3.47
C GLU A 218 13.56 -12.85 -4.26
N ALA A 219 12.54 -12.23 -4.87
CA ALA A 219 12.70 -10.99 -5.63
C ALA A 219 12.85 -9.73 -4.75
N ALA A 220 12.39 -9.78 -3.51
CA ALA A 220 12.43 -8.65 -2.56
C ALA A 220 12.81 -9.12 -1.13
N PRO A 221 14.04 -9.64 -0.92
CA PRO A 221 14.42 -10.37 0.30
C PRO A 221 14.40 -9.53 1.58
N GLU A 222 14.46 -8.20 1.47
CA GLU A 222 14.46 -7.30 2.63
C GLU A 222 13.08 -6.71 2.95
N LYS A 223 12.03 -7.14 2.22
CA LYS A 223 10.69 -6.59 2.38
C LYS A 223 9.78 -7.53 3.16
N LEU A 224 8.86 -6.96 3.92
CA LEU A 224 7.73 -7.69 4.48
C LEU A 224 6.72 -8.02 3.40
N LEU A 225 5.99 -9.12 3.56
CA LEU A 225 5.02 -9.59 2.59
C LEU A 225 3.61 -9.66 3.20
N MET A 226 2.63 -9.29 2.38
CA MET A 226 1.21 -9.38 2.72
C MET A 226 0.43 -9.93 1.52
N PRO A 227 0.21 -11.26 1.46
CA PRO A 227 -0.62 -11.88 0.45
C PRO A 227 -2.08 -11.42 0.54
N ILE A 228 -2.72 -11.16 -0.61
CA ILE A 228 -4.14 -10.88 -0.74
C ILE A 228 -4.82 -12.15 -1.26
N LEU A 229 -5.74 -12.69 -0.46
CA LEU A 229 -6.53 -13.86 -0.78
C LEU A 229 -7.89 -13.38 -1.31
N GLU A 230 -8.14 -13.59 -2.59
CA GLU A 230 -9.30 -13.02 -3.28
C GLU A 230 -9.89 -13.97 -4.33
N SER A 231 -9.58 -15.28 -4.18
CA SER A 231 -10.22 -16.39 -4.89
C SER A 231 -10.53 -17.54 -3.95
N ALA A 232 -11.42 -18.44 -4.37
CA ALA A 232 -11.73 -19.65 -3.62
C ALA A 232 -10.49 -20.54 -3.42
N ALA A 233 -9.61 -20.62 -4.43
CA ALA A 233 -8.35 -21.34 -4.35
C ALA A 233 -7.40 -20.74 -3.32
N GLY A 234 -7.20 -19.40 -3.35
CA GLY A 234 -6.39 -18.68 -2.39
C GLY A 234 -6.88 -18.85 -0.95
N VAL A 235 -8.21 -18.77 -0.73
CA VAL A 235 -8.81 -19.03 0.60
C VAL A 235 -8.54 -20.46 1.06
N GLN A 236 -8.74 -21.48 0.21
CA GLN A 236 -8.49 -22.87 0.58
C GLN A 236 -7.01 -23.13 0.94
N ASN A 237 -6.10 -22.43 0.30
CA ASN A 237 -4.66 -22.55 0.50
C ASN A 237 -4.11 -21.58 1.57
N ALA A 238 -4.96 -20.81 2.26
CA ALA A 238 -4.55 -19.81 3.26
C ALA A 238 -3.53 -20.33 4.30
N PRO A 239 -3.65 -21.58 4.86
CA PRO A 239 -2.66 -22.07 5.80
C PRO A 239 -1.25 -22.26 5.21
N SER A 240 -1.13 -22.74 3.98
CA SER A 240 0.16 -22.90 3.30
C SER A 240 0.74 -21.56 2.87
N ILE A 241 -0.09 -20.63 2.41
CA ILE A 241 0.29 -19.27 2.06
C ILE A 241 0.80 -18.52 3.30
N ALA A 242 0.10 -18.65 4.45
CA ALA A 242 0.53 -18.05 5.72
C ALA A 242 1.90 -18.55 6.20
N ALA A 243 2.23 -19.83 5.92
CA ALA A 243 3.49 -20.45 6.32
C ALA A 243 4.58 -20.38 5.24
N ALA A 244 4.33 -19.74 4.09
CA ALA A 244 5.19 -19.82 2.91
C ALA A 244 6.58 -19.22 3.12
N HIS A 245 6.72 -18.15 3.89
CA HIS A 245 7.99 -17.48 4.13
C HIS A 245 7.96 -16.67 5.43
N GLU A 246 9.09 -16.52 6.10
CA GLU A 246 9.22 -15.78 7.37
C GLU A 246 8.93 -14.28 7.25
N SER A 247 9.07 -13.68 6.07
CA SER A 247 8.73 -12.28 5.81
C SER A 247 7.23 -12.03 5.67
N VAL A 248 6.37 -13.06 5.65
CA VAL A 248 4.92 -12.87 5.68
C VAL A 248 4.52 -12.38 7.07
N VAL A 249 3.89 -11.21 7.14
CA VAL A 249 3.48 -10.59 8.42
C VAL A 249 1.97 -10.49 8.60
N ALA A 250 1.23 -10.60 7.51
CA ALA A 250 -0.23 -10.55 7.53
C ALA A 250 -0.83 -11.29 6.33
N LEU A 251 -2.07 -11.76 6.49
CA LEU A 251 -2.94 -12.12 5.38
C LEU A 251 -4.04 -11.07 5.24
N THR A 252 -4.41 -10.74 4.02
CA THR A 252 -5.56 -9.85 3.76
C THR A 252 -6.52 -10.46 2.76
N LEU A 253 -7.78 -10.03 2.81
CA LEU A 253 -8.84 -10.48 1.90
C LEU A 253 -9.20 -9.40 0.88
N GLY A 254 -9.43 -9.82 -0.37
CA GLY A 254 -10.08 -9.03 -1.42
C GLY A 254 -11.51 -9.54 -1.66
N LEU A 255 -12.52 -8.96 -0.98
CA LEU A 255 -13.88 -9.49 -1.03
C LEU A 255 -14.59 -9.22 -2.35
N GLU A 256 -14.22 -8.19 -3.11
CA GLU A 256 -14.85 -7.91 -4.40
C GLU A 256 -14.49 -9.01 -5.41
N ASP A 257 -13.20 -9.33 -5.56
CA ASP A 257 -12.75 -10.41 -6.44
C ASP A 257 -13.19 -11.79 -5.94
N LEU A 258 -13.14 -12.03 -4.62
CA LEU A 258 -13.61 -13.29 -4.04
C LEU A 258 -15.09 -13.55 -4.32
N THR A 259 -15.95 -12.55 -4.17
CA THR A 259 -17.39 -12.73 -4.45
C THR A 259 -17.67 -12.90 -5.94
N ALA A 260 -16.88 -12.26 -6.80
CA ALA A 260 -16.93 -12.48 -8.25
C ALA A 260 -16.49 -13.91 -8.60
N ASP A 261 -15.40 -14.42 -8.03
CA ASP A 261 -14.91 -15.79 -8.22
C ASP A 261 -15.90 -16.84 -7.74
N LEU A 262 -16.54 -16.59 -6.58
CA LEU A 262 -17.61 -17.46 -6.06
C LEU A 262 -18.94 -17.36 -6.84
N GLY A 263 -19.09 -16.39 -7.74
CA GLY A 263 -20.32 -16.15 -8.49
C GLY A 263 -21.49 -15.68 -7.61
N VAL A 264 -21.21 -14.96 -6.52
CA VAL A 264 -22.21 -14.47 -5.56
C VAL A 264 -22.23 -12.95 -5.48
N VAL A 265 -23.36 -12.39 -5.07
CA VAL A 265 -23.50 -10.96 -4.83
C VAL A 265 -23.15 -10.67 -3.37
N LYS A 266 -22.27 -9.70 -3.16
CA LYS A 266 -21.96 -9.20 -1.82
C LYS A 266 -23.15 -8.56 -1.17
N THR A 267 -23.50 -8.99 0.05
CA THR A 267 -24.66 -8.51 0.80
C THR A 267 -24.25 -7.77 2.08
N PRO A 268 -25.09 -6.87 2.60
CA PRO A 268 -24.82 -6.19 3.88
C PRO A 268 -24.66 -7.16 5.07
N LYS A 269 -25.23 -8.38 4.96
CA LYS A 269 -25.12 -9.40 6.02
C LYS A 269 -23.81 -10.18 5.94
N GLY A 270 -23.10 -10.15 4.81
CA GLY A 270 -21.80 -10.79 4.62
C GLY A 270 -21.74 -12.30 4.84
N MET A 271 -22.91 -12.98 4.81
CA MET A 271 -22.95 -14.43 5.07
C MET A 271 -22.21 -15.23 4.01
N GLU A 272 -22.23 -14.76 2.76
CA GLU A 272 -21.53 -15.35 1.60
C GLU A 272 -20.00 -15.34 1.77
N THR A 273 -19.46 -14.46 2.59
CA THR A 273 -18.02 -14.32 2.85
C THR A 273 -17.59 -14.74 4.27
N LEU A 274 -18.53 -15.06 5.15
CA LEU A 274 -18.25 -15.34 6.56
C LEU A 274 -17.27 -16.49 6.75
N PHE A 275 -17.43 -17.59 5.98
CA PHE A 275 -16.52 -18.72 6.04
C PHE A 275 -15.09 -18.30 5.65
N ALA A 276 -14.93 -17.64 4.51
CA ALA A 276 -13.62 -17.20 4.02
C ALA A 276 -12.94 -16.26 5.03
N ARG A 277 -13.68 -15.27 5.54
CA ARG A 277 -13.18 -14.31 6.54
C ARG A 277 -12.71 -15.03 7.82
N SER A 278 -13.54 -15.93 8.36
CA SER A 278 -13.20 -16.69 9.57
C SER A 278 -12.03 -17.64 9.34
N PHE A 279 -11.95 -18.28 8.18
CA PHE A 279 -10.89 -19.22 7.85
C PHE A 279 -9.53 -18.53 7.67
N VAL A 280 -9.49 -17.40 6.97
CA VAL A 280 -8.26 -16.61 6.79
C VAL A 280 -7.75 -16.05 8.14
N VAL A 281 -8.65 -15.59 9.03
CA VAL A 281 -8.24 -15.21 10.40
C VAL A 281 -7.58 -16.36 11.12
N GLN A 282 -8.16 -17.58 11.07
CA GLN A 282 -7.57 -18.75 11.74
C GLN A 282 -6.23 -19.15 11.13
N ALA A 283 -6.11 -19.12 9.79
CA ALA A 283 -4.86 -19.40 9.11
C ALA A 283 -3.74 -18.41 9.50
N ALA A 284 -4.04 -17.12 9.52
CA ALA A 284 -3.10 -16.08 9.95
C ALA A 284 -2.69 -16.28 11.43
N LYS A 285 -3.67 -16.46 12.32
CA LYS A 285 -3.40 -16.62 13.78
C LYS A 285 -2.64 -17.88 14.12
N ALA A 286 -2.80 -18.97 13.34
CA ALA A 286 -2.03 -20.20 13.51
C ALA A 286 -0.52 -19.98 13.30
N GLN A 287 -0.13 -19.00 12.49
CA GLN A 287 1.26 -18.59 12.23
C GLN A 287 1.69 -17.34 13.02
N GLY A 288 0.84 -16.82 13.91
CA GLY A 288 1.13 -15.60 14.67
C GLY A 288 1.04 -14.31 13.83
N LEU A 289 0.43 -14.38 12.64
CA LEU A 289 0.30 -13.25 11.71
C LEU A 289 -0.91 -12.38 12.01
N GLN A 290 -0.89 -11.15 11.50
CA GLN A 290 -2.06 -10.29 11.46
C GLN A 290 -3.05 -10.76 10.39
N ALA A 291 -4.35 -10.59 10.67
CA ALA A 291 -5.40 -10.75 9.67
C ALA A 291 -6.01 -9.37 9.38
N ILE A 292 -6.08 -9.01 8.11
CA ILE A 292 -6.55 -7.70 7.67
C ILE A 292 -7.77 -7.87 6.75
N ASP A 293 -8.86 -7.20 7.10
CA ASP A 293 -10.11 -7.28 6.36
C ASP A 293 -10.08 -6.42 5.07
N SER A 294 -11.00 -6.71 4.18
CA SER A 294 -11.18 -6.03 2.89
C SER A 294 -11.61 -4.57 3.07
N VAL A 295 -11.60 -3.82 1.98
CA VAL A 295 -12.09 -2.45 1.91
C VAL A 295 -13.62 -2.36 2.09
N TYR A 296 -14.09 -1.17 2.49
CA TYR A 296 -15.51 -0.79 2.45
C TYR A 296 -15.72 0.25 1.35
N GLY A 297 -16.45 -0.13 0.29
CA GLY A 297 -16.51 0.64 -0.95
C GLY A 297 -17.35 1.92 -0.88
N ASP A 298 -18.38 1.97 -0.03
CA ASP A 298 -19.22 3.17 0.09
C ASP A 298 -18.60 4.20 1.02
N VAL A 299 -17.98 5.21 0.43
CA VAL A 299 -17.28 6.29 1.16
C VAL A 299 -18.26 7.21 1.92
N ALA A 300 -19.53 7.27 1.50
CA ALA A 300 -20.54 8.14 2.11
C ALA A 300 -21.25 7.46 3.29
N ASP A 301 -21.22 6.13 3.39
CA ASP A 301 -21.89 5.37 4.43
C ASP A 301 -20.99 5.13 5.65
N GLU A 302 -20.87 6.13 6.51
CA GLU A 302 -20.11 6.02 7.77
C GLU A 302 -20.70 4.98 8.73
N THR A 303 -22.02 4.83 8.77
CA THR A 303 -22.69 3.88 9.67
C THR A 303 -22.39 2.44 9.26
N GLY A 304 -22.47 2.13 7.96
CA GLY A 304 -22.11 0.82 7.45
C GLY A 304 -20.63 0.51 7.61
N LEU A 305 -19.75 1.50 7.43
CA LEU A 305 -18.33 1.34 7.71
C LEU A 305 -18.08 0.95 9.18
N ARG A 306 -18.67 1.66 10.16
CA ARG A 306 -18.55 1.33 11.58
C ARG A 306 -19.01 -0.10 11.88
N ALA A 307 -20.18 -0.47 11.40
CA ALA A 307 -20.70 -1.82 11.55
C ALA A 307 -19.76 -2.88 10.95
N SER A 308 -19.21 -2.61 9.75
CA SER A 308 -18.27 -3.49 9.08
C SER A 308 -16.94 -3.65 9.84
N VAL A 309 -16.42 -2.57 10.46
CA VAL A 309 -15.19 -2.65 11.29
C VAL A 309 -15.45 -3.41 12.58
N GLN A 310 -16.59 -3.18 13.25
CA GLN A 310 -16.97 -3.90 14.47
C GLN A 310 -17.13 -5.40 14.21
N GLU A 311 -17.75 -5.77 13.08
CA GLU A 311 -17.86 -7.17 12.67
C GLU A 311 -16.48 -7.78 12.38
N ALA A 312 -15.61 -7.09 11.65
CA ALA A 312 -14.24 -7.52 11.39
C ALA A 312 -13.48 -7.77 12.70
N LYS A 313 -13.52 -6.82 13.64
CA LYS A 313 -12.93 -6.94 14.98
C LYS A 313 -13.49 -8.15 15.74
N ALA A 314 -14.80 -8.39 15.68
CA ALA A 314 -15.44 -9.52 16.35
C ALA A 314 -15.01 -10.89 15.79
N ILE A 315 -14.74 -10.99 14.49
CA ILE A 315 -14.21 -12.19 13.82
C ILE A 315 -12.72 -12.40 14.16
N GLY A 316 -11.97 -11.33 14.47
CA GLY A 316 -10.55 -11.40 14.85
C GLY A 316 -9.59 -10.72 13.88
N PHE A 317 -10.09 -9.89 12.97
CA PHE A 317 -9.26 -9.00 12.17
C PHE A 317 -8.67 -7.87 13.02
N GLU A 318 -7.50 -7.38 12.62
CA GLU A 318 -6.74 -6.32 13.30
C GLU A 318 -6.66 -5.03 12.50
N GLY A 319 -7.14 -5.05 11.26
CA GLY A 319 -7.13 -3.90 10.37
C GLY A 319 -8.05 -4.06 9.17
N LYS A 320 -8.16 -2.99 8.40
CA LYS A 320 -9.04 -2.88 7.24
C LYS A 320 -8.41 -2.00 6.16
N GLY A 321 -8.66 -2.32 4.89
CA GLY A 321 -8.32 -1.44 3.78
C GLY A 321 -9.22 -0.19 3.75
N CYS A 322 -8.64 0.96 3.38
CA CYS A 322 -9.34 2.22 3.17
C CYS A 322 -9.17 2.69 1.73
N VAL A 323 -10.26 3.07 1.08
CA VAL A 323 -10.26 3.64 -0.27
C VAL A 323 -10.36 5.16 -0.27
N HIS A 324 -10.57 5.77 0.90
CA HIS A 324 -10.67 7.22 1.06
C HIS A 324 -10.18 7.66 2.44
N PRO A 325 -9.48 8.80 2.57
CA PRO A 325 -8.96 9.29 3.85
C PRO A 325 -10.01 9.47 4.97
N ARG A 326 -11.25 9.80 4.63
CA ARG A 326 -12.36 9.92 5.63
C ARG A 326 -12.61 8.65 6.43
N GLN A 327 -12.25 7.48 5.88
CA GLN A 327 -12.45 6.19 6.53
C GLN A 327 -11.45 5.94 7.66
N ILE A 328 -10.25 6.53 7.59
CA ILE A 328 -9.14 6.26 8.52
C ILE A 328 -9.55 6.49 9.96
N ARG A 329 -10.12 7.66 10.27
CA ARG A 329 -10.55 8.01 11.63
C ARG A 329 -11.55 6.98 12.19
N ILE A 330 -12.56 6.61 11.38
CA ILE A 330 -13.59 5.66 11.78
C ILE A 330 -12.97 4.27 12.03
N VAL A 331 -12.08 3.83 11.15
CA VAL A 331 -11.38 2.54 11.30
C VAL A 331 -10.54 2.52 12.57
N HIS A 332 -9.81 3.60 12.88
CA HIS A 332 -9.03 3.72 14.10
C HIS A 332 -9.91 3.71 15.36
N GLU A 333 -11.01 4.49 15.38
CA GLU A 333 -11.98 4.55 16.47
C GLU A 333 -12.55 3.16 16.80
N GLU A 334 -12.98 2.41 15.77
CA GLU A 334 -13.65 1.12 15.99
C GLU A 334 -12.69 -0.04 16.33
N PHE A 335 -11.45 -0.05 15.79
CA PHE A 335 -10.44 -1.03 16.22
C PHE A 335 -9.87 -0.72 17.59
N ALA A 336 -9.90 0.53 18.03
CA ALA A 336 -9.44 0.89 19.37
C ALA A 336 -10.22 0.13 20.45
N PRO A 337 -9.59 -0.27 21.57
CA PRO A 337 -10.30 -0.75 22.73
C PRO A 337 -11.16 0.37 23.34
N SER A 338 -12.40 0.09 23.67
CA SER A 338 -13.22 1.02 24.43
C SER A 338 -12.68 1.21 25.85
N GLU A 339 -12.94 2.37 26.47
CA GLU A 339 -12.56 2.62 27.87
C GLU A 339 -13.07 1.52 28.83
N LYS A 340 -14.28 1.03 28.60
CA LYS A 340 -14.89 -0.06 29.38
C LYS A 340 -14.14 -1.37 29.22
N GLU A 341 -13.68 -1.70 28.00
CA GLU A 341 -12.86 -2.89 27.74
C GLU A 341 -11.49 -2.76 28.41
N LEU A 342 -10.87 -1.58 28.32
CA LEU A 342 -9.58 -1.30 28.96
C LEU A 342 -9.66 -1.35 30.49
N GLU A 343 -10.67 -0.73 31.08
CA GLU A 343 -10.89 -0.79 32.54
C GLU A 343 -11.06 -2.23 32.99
N LYS A 344 -11.87 -3.01 32.28
CA LYS A 344 -12.06 -4.44 32.58
C LYS A 344 -10.76 -5.23 32.42
N ALA A 345 -9.99 -4.98 31.35
CA ALA A 345 -8.72 -5.63 31.12
C ALA A 345 -7.70 -5.33 32.20
N ARG A 346 -7.57 -4.06 32.61
CA ARG A 346 -6.69 -3.64 33.73
C ARG A 346 -7.08 -4.33 35.06
N LYS A 347 -8.38 -4.44 35.37
CA LYS A 347 -8.85 -5.17 36.56
C LYS A 347 -8.48 -6.66 36.51
N ILE A 348 -8.58 -7.30 35.31
CA ILE A 348 -8.21 -8.71 35.15
C ILE A 348 -6.70 -8.90 35.34
N VAL A 349 -5.87 -8.02 34.73
CA VAL A 349 -4.41 -8.07 34.86
C VAL A 349 -3.99 -7.88 36.33
N ALA A 350 -4.52 -6.85 37.02
CA ALA A 350 -4.21 -6.58 38.41
C ALA A 350 -4.59 -7.75 39.33
N ALA A 351 -5.78 -8.33 39.13
CA ALA A 351 -6.21 -9.49 39.91
C ALA A 351 -5.35 -10.74 39.69
N PHE A 352 -4.83 -10.91 38.45
CA PHE A 352 -3.93 -12.00 38.13
C PHE A 352 -2.55 -11.82 38.77
N GLU A 353 -1.96 -10.62 38.69
CA GLU A 353 -0.67 -10.29 39.31
C GLU A 353 -0.72 -10.46 40.84
N GLU A 354 -1.82 -10.04 41.48
CA GLU A 354 -2.03 -10.23 42.92
C GLU A 354 -2.11 -11.71 43.32
N ALA A 355 -2.81 -12.53 42.52
CA ALA A 355 -2.91 -13.98 42.79
C ALA A 355 -1.59 -14.70 42.55
N GLU A 356 -0.84 -14.32 41.50
CA GLU A 356 0.50 -14.88 41.23
C GLU A 356 1.47 -14.56 42.37
N ALA A 357 1.42 -13.34 42.91
CA ALA A 357 2.20 -12.95 44.11
C ALA A 357 1.86 -13.76 45.37
N GLN A 358 0.62 -14.28 45.46
CA GLN A 358 0.14 -15.12 46.54
C GLN A 358 0.32 -16.64 46.27
N GLY A 359 0.89 -17.03 45.14
CA GLY A 359 1.08 -18.42 44.72
C GLY A 359 -0.22 -19.17 44.36
N LEU A 360 -1.28 -18.44 44.03
CA LEU A 360 -2.58 -18.99 43.66
C LEU A 360 -2.66 -19.20 42.15
N GLY A 361 -2.95 -20.41 41.70
CA GLY A 361 -3.05 -20.76 40.25
C GLY A 361 -4.38 -20.39 39.61
N VAL A 362 -5.37 -19.91 40.35
CA VAL A 362 -6.71 -19.56 39.88
C VAL A 362 -7.13 -18.22 40.48
N VAL A 363 -7.63 -17.34 39.58
CA VAL A 363 -8.08 -16.00 39.98
C VAL A 363 -9.58 -15.90 39.78
N SER A 364 -10.28 -15.26 40.71
CA SER A 364 -11.69 -14.88 40.53
C SER A 364 -11.85 -13.36 40.58
N LEU A 365 -12.59 -12.82 39.64
CA LEU A 365 -13.02 -11.41 39.63
C LEU A 365 -14.54 -11.39 39.89
N GLY A 366 -14.94 -11.09 41.10
CA GLY A 366 -16.33 -11.24 41.54
C GLY A 366 -16.77 -12.71 41.44
N SER A 367 -17.83 -13.00 40.70
CA SER A 367 -18.38 -14.35 40.54
C SER A 367 -17.79 -15.14 39.36
N LYS A 368 -16.81 -14.57 38.63
CA LYS A 368 -16.26 -15.17 37.40
C LYS A 368 -14.83 -15.67 37.66
N MET A 369 -14.61 -16.94 37.33
CA MET A 369 -13.27 -17.52 37.24
C MET A 369 -12.52 -16.92 36.04
N ILE A 370 -11.25 -16.56 36.25
CA ILE A 370 -10.37 -15.98 35.25
C ILE A 370 -9.32 -17.03 34.89
N ASP A 371 -9.47 -17.59 33.69
CA ASP A 371 -8.54 -18.55 33.13
C ASP A 371 -7.37 -17.86 32.41
N PRO A 372 -6.19 -18.52 32.30
CA PRO A 372 -5.03 -17.96 31.59
C PRO A 372 -5.33 -17.37 30.20
N PRO A 373 -6.22 -17.94 29.34
CA PRO A 373 -6.63 -17.32 28.08
C PRO A 373 -7.32 -15.97 28.23
N VAL A 374 -8.06 -15.75 29.33
CA VAL A 374 -8.71 -14.47 29.62
C VAL A 374 -7.69 -13.43 30.03
N VAL A 375 -6.69 -13.81 30.85
CA VAL A 375 -5.55 -12.96 31.20
C VAL A 375 -4.73 -12.57 29.97
N LYS A 376 -4.39 -13.52 29.13
CA LYS A 376 -3.64 -13.28 27.88
C LYS A 376 -4.35 -12.25 27.00
N ARG A 377 -5.68 -12.36 26.85
CA ARG A 377 -6.48 -11.36 26.10
C ARG A 377 -6.45 -9.99 26.76
N ALA A 378 -6.56 -9.92 28.07
CA ALA A 378 -6.52 -8.66 28.82
C ALA A 378 -5.14 -7.98 28.69
N LEU A 379 -4.05 -8.72 28.84
CA LEU A 379 -2.69 -8.22 28.63
C LEU A 379 -2.48 -7.67 27.21
N ASN A 380 -2.95 -8.39 26.19
CA ASN A 380 -2.86 -7.92 24.82
C ASN A 380 -3.63 -6.62 24.60
N LEU A 381 -4.82 -6.49 25.20
CA LEU A 381 -5.64 -5.28 25.09
C LEU A 381 -4.96 -4.07 25.73
N VAL A 382 -4.35 -4.25 26.93
CA VAL A 382 -3.60 -3.18 27.60
C VAL A 382 -2.38 -2.76 26.78
N ARG A 383 -1.60 -3.73 26.27
CA ARG A 383 -0.44 -3.45 25.39
C ARG A 383 -0.83 -2.72 24.10
N GLN A 384 -1.96 -3.09 23.48
CA GLN A 384 -2.46 -2.38 22.30
C GLN A 384 -2.81 -0.93 22.59
N ALA A 385 -3.41 -0.66 23.75
CA ALA A 385 -3.74 0.70 24.16
C ALA A 385 -2.48 1.55 24.41
N GLU A 386 -1.44 0.98 24.99
CA GLU A 386 -0.15 1.65 25.23
C GLU A 386 0.60 1.96 23.92
N LYS A 387 0.52 1.08 22.92
CA LYS A 387 1.12 1.31 21.60
C LYS A 387 0.37 2.38 20.78
N ASN A 388 -0.88 2.66 21.12
CA ASN A 388 -1.74 3.62 20.41
C ASN A 388 -1.83 4.99 21.12
N SER A 389 -1.19 5.15 22.29
CA SER A 389 -1.07 6.40 23.06
C SER A 389 0.20 7.15 22.68
#